data_5f7437b82dc3aafecc32593ef2308d59
#
_entry.id   5f7437b82dc3aafecc32593ef2308d59
#
_cell.length_a   1.000
_cell.length_b   1.000
_cell.length_c   1.000
_cell.angle_alpha   90.00
_cell.angle_beta   90.00
_cell.angle_gamma   90.00
#
_symmetry.space_group_name_H-M   'P 1'
#
loop_
_entity.id
_entity.type
_entity.pdbx_description
1 polymer ?
#
loop_
_entity_poly.entity_id
_entity_poly.type
_entity_poly.pdbx_seq_one_letter_code
_entity_poly.pdbx_strand_id
1 'polypeptide(L)'
;MIQAAGWIDTALSSGPSIETIGTLGPAGTSSEQAALYLWADHGSGGPPQIQLHNTYEEAGQALREGAVSHVVIANAYASVHSFYMDPSLRFAGAFLFDTPDYGIAVSPGHRIPDAARIATHPAPVALVQELLPGQYSVAEIRYATSTSAAAGQARRRETDLALTTRPAAKAHALEFISRTRPIRMLWSVFTLAGTDS
;
A
#
# COMPACT_ATOMS: atom_id res chain seq x y z
N MET A 1 -3.58 -18.04 4.69
CA MET A 1 -4.78 -18.34 3.88
C MET A 1 -5.28 -17.01 3.35
N ILE A 2 -5.08 -16.73 2.04
CA ILE A 2 -5.60 -15.52 1.39
C ILE A 2 -7.11 -15.72 1.31
N GLN A 3 -7.85 -14.93 2.06
CA GLN A 3 -9.31 -15.00 2.05
C GLN A 3 -9.81 -14.46 0.71
N ALA A 4 -10.77 -15.16 0.11
CA ALA A 4 -11.35 -14.83 -1.18
C ALA A 4 -11.71 -13.35 -1.26
N ALA A 5 -11.05 -12.62 -2.16
CA ALA A 5 -11.39 -11.25 -2.48
C ALA A 5 -12.65 -11.25 -3.34
N GLY A 6 -13.56 -10.33 -3.06
CA GLY A 6 -14.73 -10.09 -3.91
C GLY A 6 -14.42 -8.95 -4.89
N TRP A 7 -14.79 -9.13 -6.14
CA TRP A 7 -14.69 -8.09 -7.16
C TRP A 7 -16.00 -7.30 -7.26
N ILE A 8 -15.87 -5.99 -7.43
CA ILE A 8 -16.92 -5.14 -7.96
C ILE A 8 -16.41 -4.75 -9.35
N ASP A 9 -16.70 -5.60 -10.34
CA ASP A 9 -16.29 -5.38 -11.72
C ASP A 9 -17.37 -4.56 -12.42
N THR A 10 -17.00 -3.40 -12.94
CA THR A 10 -17.86 -2.57 -13.79
C THR A 10 -17.44 -2.56 -15.24
N ALA A 11 -16.17 -2.74 -15.55
CA ALA A 11 -15.65 -2.62 -16.91
C ALA A 11 -14.31 -3.36 -17.14
N LEU A 12 -13.75 -4.03 -16.13
CA LEU A 12 -12.46 -4.74 -16.28
C LEU A 12 -12.55 -5.83 -17.36
N SER A 13 -13.68 -6.53 -17.44
CA SER A 13 -13.92 -7.60 -18.43
C SER A 13 -14.20 -7.09 -19.86
N SER A 14 -14.58 -5.81 -20.02
CA SER A 14 -14.91 -5.19 -21.32
C SER A 14 -14.05 -3.97 -21.66
N GLY A 15 -13.13 -3.60 -20.76
CA GLY A 15 -12.19 -2.49 -20.91
C GLY A 15 -10.89 -2.87 -21.62
N PRO A 16 -9.94 -1.93 -21.71
CA PRO A 16 -8.61 -2.21 -22.25
C PRO A 16 -7.90 -3.27 -21.39
N SER A 17 -7.05 -4.07 -22.04
CA SER A 17 -6.23 -5.08 -21.35
C SER A 17 -5.30 -4.43 -20.34
N ILE A 18 -5.08 -5.11 -19.20
CA ILE A 18 -4.11 -4.64 -18.19
C ILE A 18 -2.70 -5.04 -18.63
N GLU A 19 -1.98 -4.08 -19.19
CA GLU A 19 -0.62 -4.27 -19.70
C GLU A 19 0.45 -3.81 -18.70
N THR A 20 0.16 -2.75 -17.94
CA THR A 20 1.07 -2.20 -16.94
C THR A 20 0.24 -1.53 -15.85
N ILE A 21 0.61 -1.72 -14.59
CA ILE A 21 -0.08 -1.12 -13.45
C ILE A 21 0.83 -0.15 -12.73
N GLY A 22 0.38 1.10 -12.60
CA GLY A 22 0.99 2.10 -11.72
C GLY A 22 0.39 2.04 -10.31
N THR A 23 1.20 2.18 -9.27
CA THR A 23 0.73 2.30 -7.89
C THR A 23 1.78 2.94 -6.98
N LEU A 24 1.42 3.15 -5.71
CA LEU A 24 2.32 3.71 -4.70
C LEU A 24 3.41 2.72 -4.31
N GLY A 25 4.68 3.17 -4.39
CA GLY A 25 5.86 2.50 -3.88
C GLY A 25 6.27 2.94 -2.46
N PRO A 26 7.46 2.61 -2.04
CA PRO A 26 8.40 1.68 -2.66
C PRO A 26 7.96 0.21 -2.54
N ALA A 27 8.82 -0.72 -2.98
CA ALA A 27 8.59 -2.15 -2.82
C ALA A 27 8.30 -2.54 -1.35
N GLY A 28 7.44 -3.55 -1.15
CA GLY A 28 6.98 -4.00 0.17
C GLY A 28 5.74 -3.26 0.70
N THR A 29 5.17 -2.31 -0.06
CA THR A 29 3.92 -1.62 0.32
C THR A 29 2.69 -2.51 0.10
N SER A 30 1.59 -2.17 0.79
CA SER A 30 0.29 -2.79 0.54
C SER A 30 -0.22 -2.53 -0.87
N SER A 31 0.15 -1.37 -1.45
CA SER A 31 -0.25 -0.97 -2.80
C SER A 31 0.40 -1.86 -3.86
N GLU A 32 1.70 -2.16 -3.71
CA GLU A 32 2.36 -3.14 -4.59
C GLU A 32 1.70 -4.51 -4.52
N GLN A 33 1.36 -4.99 -3.31
CA GLN A 33 0.71 -6.30 -3.14
C GLN A 33 -0.69 -6.32 -3.77
N ALA A 34 -1.45 -5.24 -3.68
CA ALA A 34 -2.74 -5.10 -4.35
C ALA A 34 -2.60 -5.06 -5.89
N ALA A 35 -1.58 -4.38 -6.41
CA ALA A 35 -1.29 -4.36 -7.84
C ALA A 35 -0.87 -5.74 -8.36
N LEU A 36 -0.05 -6.48 -7.61
CA LEU A 36 0.32 -7.86 -7.93
C LEU A 36 -0.90 -8.79 -7.92
N TYR A 37 -1.83 -8.60 -6.98
CA TYR A 37 -3.09 -9.34 -6.94
C TYR A 37 -3.94 -9.06 -8.18
N LEU A 38 -4.12 -7.78 -8.55
CA LEU A 38 -4.82 -7.40 -9.78
C LEU A 38 -4.17 -8.01 -11.02
N TRP A 39 -2.85 -7.97 -11.10
CA TRP A 39 -2.11 -8.55 -12.22
C TRP A 39 -2.33 -10.05 -12.35
N ALA A 40 -2.31 -10.78 -11.25
CA ALA A 40 -2.48 -12.24 -11.25
C ALA A 40 -3.85 -12.68 -11.77
N ASP A 41 -4.87 -11.82 -11.61
CA ASP A 41 -6.26 -12.13 -11.98
C ASP A 41 -6.65 -11.56 -13.35
N HIS A 42 -6.13 -10.39 -13.73
CA HIS A 42 -6.53 -9.65 -14.95
C HIS A 42 -5.37 -9.16 -15.83
N GLY A 43 -4.11 -9.44 -15.48
CA GLY A 43 -2.96 -9.04 -16.29
C GLY A 43 -2.92 -9.75 -17.65
N SER A 44 -2.27 -9.11 -18.62
CA SER A 44 -2.14 -9.63 -20.00
C SER A 44 -1.30 -10.92 -20.11
N GLY A 45 -0.82 -11.45 -18.99
CA GLY A 45 0.03 -12.64 -18.90
C GLY A 45 1.52 -12.29 -18.78
N GLY A 46 2.33 -13.32 -18.52
CA GLY A 46 3.76 -13.15 -18.29
C GLY A 46 4.10 -12.55 -16.90
N PRO A 47 5.34 -12.08 -16.71
CA PRO A 47 5.77 -11.50 -15.45
C PRO A 47 5.02 -10.19 -15.16
N PRO A 48 4.74 -9.91 -13.87
CA PRO A 48 4.03 -8.68 -13.48
C PRO A 48 4.73 -7.40 -13.98
N GLN A 49 3.96 -6.54 -14.64
CA GLN A 49 4.41 -5.22 -15.09
C GLN A 49 3.87 -4.15 -14.14
N ILE A 50 4.54 -3.96 -12.98
CA ILE A 50 4.15 -3.02 -11.95
C ILE A 50 5.17 -1.88 -11.89
N GLN A 51 4.70 -0.62 -12.04
CA GLN A 51 5.50 0.58 -11.84
C GLN A 51 5.17 1.20 -10.49
N LEU A 52 6.22 1.37 -9.66
CA LEU A 52 6.10 1.95 -8.34
C LEU A 52 6.48 3.43 -8.38
N HIS A 53 5.57 4.29 -7.91
CA HIS A 53 5.72 5.73 -7.88
C HIS A 53 5.85 6.24 -6.44
N ASN A 54 6.41 7.44 -6.24
CA ASN A 54 6.54 8.01 -4.90
C ASN A 54 5.20 8.47 -4.33
N THR A 55 4.25 8.82 -5.20
CA THR A 55 2.89 9.22 -4.84
C THR A 55 1.86 8.59 -5.77
N TYR A 56 0.59 8.56 -5.35
CA TYR A 56 -0.50 8.15 -6.24
C TYR A 56 -0.74 9.17 -7.36
N GLU A 57 -0.46 10.45 -7.12
CA GLU A 57 -0.51 11.52 -8.13
C GLU A 57 0.47 11.27 -9.27
N GLU A 58 1.71 10.84 -8.95
CA GLU A 58 2.71 10.45 -9.96
C GLU A 58 2.23 9.22 -10.75
N ALA A 59 1.64 8.21 -10.08
CA ALA A 59 1.04 7.07 -10.76
C ALA A 59 -0.11 7.50 -11.69
N GLY A 60 -0.98 8.41 -11.24
CA GLY A 60 -2.05 9.00 -12.07
C GLY A 60 -1.52 9.80 -13.25
N GLN A 61 -0.41 10.52 -13.09
CA GLN A 61 0.25 11.22 -14.18
C GLN A 61 0.81 10.25 -15.22
N ALA A 62 1.47 9.18 -14.76
CA ALA A 62 1.95 8.10 -15.64
C ALA A 62 0.80 7.45 -16.44
N LEU A 63 -0.39 7.33 -15.86
CA LEU A 63 -1.58 6.87 -16.58
C LEU A 63 -2.00 7.87 -17.66
N ARG A 64 -2.09 9.17 -17.35
CA ARG A 64 -2.44 10.21 -18.34
C ARG A 64 -1.45 10.29 -19.51
N GLU A 65 -0.18 10.01 -19.25
CA GLU A 65 0.89 9.97 -20.27
C GLU A 65 0.96 8.65 -21.05
N GLY A 66 0.13 7.66 -20.67
CA GLY A 66 0.13 6.33 -21.32
C GLY A 66 1.34 5.46 -20.92
N ALA A 67 2.12 5.85 -19.92
CA ALA A 67 3.24 5.05 -19.42
C ALA A 67 2.76 3.80 -18.66
N VAL A 68 1.56 3.84 -18.10
CA VAL A 68 0.85 2.69 -17.53
C VAL A 68 -0.56 2.61 -18.10
N SER A 69 -1.12 1.41 -18.21
CA SER A 69 -2.49 1.20 -18.72
C SER A 69 -3.55 1.38 -17.63
N HIS A 70 -3.19 1.08 -16.39
CA HIS A 70 -4.07 1.15 -15.22
C HIS A 70 -3.33 1.66 -13.99
N VAL A 71 -4.09 2.22 -13.03
CA VAL A 71 -3.58 2.52 -11.69
C VAL A 71 -4.45 1.85 -10.62
N VAL A 72 -3.78 1.38 -9.56
CA VAL A 72 -4.43 0.82 -8.36
C VAL A 72 -4.22 1.76 -7.20
N ILE A 73 -5.31 2.16 -6.56
CA ILE A 73 -5.31 3.14 -5.46
C ILE A 73 -6.06 2.58 -4.26
N ALA A 74 -5.47 2.70 -3.08
CA ALA A 74 -6.13 2.38 -1.82
C ALA A 74 -7.27 3.36 -1.54
N ASN A 75 -8.49 2.88 -1.23
CA ASN A 75 -9.60 3.76 -0.86
C ASN A 75 -9.41 4.43 0.52
N ALA A 76 -8.43 3.98 1.31
CA ALA A 76 -7.97 4.68 2.51
C ALA A 76 -7.07 5.90 2.22
N TYR A 77 -6.70 6.14 0.95
CA TYR A 77 -5.96 7.33 0.56
C TYR A 77 -6.84 8.58 0.62
N ALA A 78 -6.39 9.60 1.35
CA ALA A 78 -7.22 10.78 1.63
C ALA A 78 -7.69 11.53 0.36
N SER A 79 -6.85 11.55 -0.69
CA SER A 79 -7.15 12.24 -1.95
C SER A 79 -7.66 11.31 -3.06
N VAL A 80 -8.14 10.10 -2.74
CA VAL A 80 -8.67 9.16 -3.75
C VAL A 80 -9.81 9.79 -4.57
N HIS A 81 -10.59 10.70 -3.98
CA HIS A 81 -11.67 11.41 -4.66
C HIS A 81 -11.20 12.18 -5.90
N SER A 82 -9.97 12.68 -5.93
CA SER A 82 -9.44 13.42 -7.08
C SER A 82 -9.38 12.56 -8.34
N PHE A 83 -9.16 11.25 -8.20
CA PHE A 83 -9.15 10.31 -9.32
C PHE A 83 -10.56 10.03 -9.86
N TYR A 84 -11.57 10.02 -8.99
CA TYR A 84 -12.96 9.90 -9.42
C TYR A 84 -13.49 11.16 -10.12
N MET A 85 -12.96 12.34 -9.74
CA MET A 85 -13.39 13.63 -10.29
C MET A 85 -12.58 14.05 -11.53
N ASP A 86 -11.51 13.34 -11.87
CA ASP A 86 -10.69 13.63 -13.05
C ASP A 86 -11.40 13.15 -14.34
N PRO A 87 -11.81 14.08 -15.25
CA PRO A 87 -12.52 13.71 -16.46
C PRO A 87 -11.67 12.91 -17.47
N SER A 88 -10.35 12.93 -17.34
CA SER A 88 -9.45 12.14 -18.17
C SER A 88 -9.35 10.68 -17.73
N LEU A 89 -9.87 10.37 -16.54
CA LEU A 89 -9.82 9.04 -15.95
C LEU A 89 -11.22 8.41 -15.91
N ARG A 90 -11.25 7.10 -16.04
CA ARG A 90 -12.43 6.28 -15.88
C ARG A 90 -12.22 5.27 -14.76
N PHE A 91 -13.19 5.17 -13.86
CA PHE A 91 -13.24 4.08 -12.90
C PHE A 91 -13.47 2.77 -13.65
N ALA A 92 -12.50 1.85 -13.59
CA ALA A 92 -12.54 0.56 -14.28
C ALA A 92 -13.12 -0.55 -13.39
N GLY A 93 -12.87 -0.49 -12.08
CA GLY A 93 -13.39 -1.48 -11.15
C GLY A 93 -12.84 -1.28 -9.73
N ALA A 94 -13.30 -2.11 -8.82
CA ALA A 94 -12.76 -2.17 -7.47
C ALA A 94 -12.75 -3.61 -6.95
N PHE A 95 -11.87 -3.89 -5.99
CA PHE A 95 -11.77 -5.18 -5.36
C PHE A 95 -11.45 -5.08 -3.87
N LEU A 96 -11.87 -6.09 -3.12
CA LEU A 96 -11.49 -6.25 -1.72
C LEU A 96 -10.24 -7.12 -1.65
N PHE A 97 -9.19 -6.58 -1.09
CA PHE A 97 -7.96 -7.31 -0.86
C PHE A 97 -7.37 -6.91 0.49
N ASP A 98 -7.07 -7.93 1.30
CA ASP A 98 -6.48 -7.70 2.61
C ASP A 98 -5.04 -7.23 2.43
N THR A 99 -4.66 -6.18 3.17
CA THR A 99 -3.25 -5.78 3.21
C THR A 99 -2.41 -6.94 3.75
N PRO A 100 -1.10 -6.97 3.48
CA PRO A 100 -0.20 -7.79 4.27
C PRO A 100 -0.35 -7.48 5.76
N ASP A 101 -0.01 -8.46 6.61
CA ASP A 101 -0.04 -8.28 8.06
C ASP A 101 0.74 -7.04 8.51
N TYR A 102 0.10 -6.19 9.29
CA TYR A 102 0.71 -5.10 10.05
C TYR A 102 1.17 -5.58 11.42
N GLY A 103 2.28 -5.03 11.90
CA GLY A 103 2.79 -5.26 13.24
C GLY A 103 3.77 -4.18 13.67
N ILE A 104 4.07 -4.14 14.96
CA ILE A 104 5.15 -3.32 15.50
C ILE A 104 6.46 -4.08 15.34
N ALA A 105 7.41 -3.47 14.65
CA ALA A 105 8.70 -4.06 14.33
C ALA A 105 9.87 -3.24 14.87
N VAL A 106 10.97 -3.93 15.15
CA VAL A 106 12.20 -3.38 15.71
C VAL A 106 13.42 -3.82 14.89
N SER A 107 14.47 -3.02 14.88
CA SER A 107 15.77 -3.43 14.34
C SER A 107 16.41 -4.47 15.28
N PRO A 108 16.93 -5.61 14.76
CA PRO A 108 17.56 -6.63 15.59
C PRO A 108 18.63 -6.05 16.51
N GLY A 109 18.62 -6.47 17.78
CA GLY A 109 19.57 -6.02 18.79
C GLY A 109 19.40 -4.57 19.25
N HIS A 110 18.34 -3.85 18.82
CA HIS A 110 18.03 -2.53 19.34
C HIS A 110 17.32 -2.63 20.69
N ARG A 111 17.85 -1.91 21.70
CA ARG A 111 17.21 -1.80 23.02
C ARG A 111 16.05 -0.79 22.91
N ILE A 112 14.84 -1.26 23.12
CA ILE A 112 13.65 -0.43 23.07
C ILE A 112 13.51 0.31 24.39
N PRO A 113 13.37 1.66 24.41
CA PRO A 113 13.06 2.41 25.62
C PRO A 113 11.60 2.18 26.05
N ASP A 114 11.29 2.36 27.34
CA ASP A 114 9.92 2.21 27.87
C ASP A 114 8.94 3.16 27.16
N ALA A 115 9.39 4.37 26.80
CA ALA A 115 8.68 5.32 25.96
C ALA A 115 9.38 5.40 24.59
N ALA A 116 8.79 4.78 23.57
CA ALA A 116 9.40 4.59 22.27
C ALA A 116 8.91 5.59 21.21
N ARG A 117 9.80 6.01 20.33
CA ARG A 117 9.47 6.75 19.11
C ARG A 117 9.09 5.72 18.03
N ILE A 118 7.91 5.90 17.41
CA ILE A 118 7.36 4.94 16.46
C ILE A 118 7.14 5.61 15.11
N ALA A 119 7.76 5.07 14.06
CA ALA A 119 7.49 5.48 12.69
C ALA A 119 6.26 4.76 12.12
N THR A 120 5.40 5.46 11.38
CA THR A 120 4.27 4.87 10.65
C THR A 120 3.78 5.77 9.52
N HIS A 121 3.09 5.20 8.54
CA HIS A 121 2.24 5.98 7.63
C HIS A 121 1.00 6.51 8.40
N PRO A 122 0.46 7.70 8.06
CA PRO A 122 -0.71 8.24 8.76
C PRO A 122 -1.92 7.31 8.77
N ALA A 123 -2.24 6.63 7.67
CA ALA A 123 -3.46 5.84 7.55
C ALA A 123 -3.61 4.73 8.61
N PRO A 124 -2.59 3.86 8.88
CA PRO A 124 -2.71 2.82 9.89
C PRO A 124 -2.37 3.27 11.31
N VAL A 125 -2.18 4.56 11.60
CA VAL A 125 -1.68 5.04 12.91
C VAL A 125 -2.49 4.52 14.11
N ALA A 126 -3.80 4.35 13.97
CA ALA A 126 -4.65 3.80 15.03
C ALA A 126 -4.23 2.40 15.49
N LEU A 127 -3.59 1.62 14.62
CA LEU A 127 -3.07 0.30 14.96
C LEU A 127 -1.88 0.34 15.94
N VAL A 128 -1.22 1.49 16.10
CA VAL A 128 -0.12 1.62 17.08
C VAL A 128 -0.63 1.28 18.47
N GLN A 129 -1.73 1.88 18.89
CA GLN A 129 -2.31 1.61 20.21
C GLN A 129 -2.83 0.18 20.37
N GLU A 130 -3.33 -0.40 19.27
CA GLU A 130 -3.86 -1.76 19.30
C GLU A 130 -2.74 -2.81 19.37
N LEU A 131 -1.61 -2.57 18.70
CA LEU A 131 -0.56 -3.57 18.49
C LEU A 131 0.68 -3.35 19.36
N LEU A 132 0.88 -2.18 19.94
CA LEU A 132 2.05 -1.91 20.80
C LEU A 132 1.99 -2.83 22.04
N PRO A 133 3.06 -3.63 22.31
CA PRO A 133 3.10 -4.44 23.52
C PRO A 133 3.00 -3.59 24.77
N GLY A 134 2.19 -4.03 25.76
CA GLY A 134 1.79 -3.25 26.92
C GLY A 134 2.93 -2.81 27.87
N GLN A 135 4.14 -3.35 27.72
CA GLN A 135 5.33 -2.90 28.45
C GLN A 135 5.92 -1.60 27.88
N TYR A 136 5.49 -1.13 26.72
CA TYR A 136 5.96 0.09 26.08
C TYR A 136 4.87 1.14 26.02
N SER A 137 5.28 2.40 26.02
CA SER A 137 4.43 3.57 25.76
C SER A 137 4.93 4.33 24.53
N VAL A 138 4.07 5.20 23.98
CA VAL A 138 4.42 6.04 22.83
C VAL A 138 5.02 7.34 23.32
N ALA A 139 6.30 7.61 23.01
CA ALA A 139 6.92 8.91 23.23
C ALA A 139 6.62 9.89 22.09
N GLU A 140 6.66 9.40 20.85
CA GLU A 140 6.47 10.21 19.63
C GLU A 140 5.97 9.32 18.49
N ILE A 141 5.06 9.84 17.65
CA ILE A 141 4.73 9.25 16.35
C ILE A 141 5.41 10.08 15.27
N ARG A 142 6.24 9.43 14.46
CA ARG A 142 6.84 10.02 13.26
C ARG A 142 6.15 9.50 12.01
N TYR A 143 5.59 10.42 11.23
CA TYR A 143 4.94 10.07 9.99
C TYR A 143 5.95 9.89 8.85
N ALA A 144 5.78 8.81 8.10
CA ALA A 144 6.52 8.48 6.90
C ALA A 144 5.59 8.43 5.69
N THR A 145 6.15 8.56 4.50
CA THR A 145 5.39 8.54 3.23
C THR A 145 4.81 7.17 2.88
N SER A 146 5.34 6.10 3.50
CA SER A 146 4.83 4.73 3.34
C SER A 146 5.21 3.89 4.56
N THR A 147 4.59 2.70 4.68
CA THR A 147 4.96 1.72 5.71
C THR A 147 6.37 1.17 5.51
N SER A 148 6.84 1.07 4.27
CA SER A 148 8.23 0.69 3.97
C SER A 148 9.22 1.79 4.35
N ALA A 149 8.88 3.07 4.10
CA ALA A 149 9.70 4.19 4.57
C ALA A 149 9.79 4.24 6.10
N ALA A 150 8.69 3.94 6.81
CA ALA A 150 8.68 3.81 8.28
C ALA A 150 9.62 2.69 8.77
N ALA A 151 9.58 1.52 8.11
CA ALA A 151 10.51 0.42 8.39
C ALA A 151 11.98 0.84 8.19
N GLY A 152 12.24 1.61 7.13
CA GLY A 152 13.57 2.18 6.87
C GLY A 152 14.06 3.10 7.99
N GLN A 153 13.19 3.95 8.54
CA GLN A 153 13.54 4.80 9.69
C GLN A 153 13.94 3.98 10.93
N ALA A 154 13.15 2.95 11.27
CA ALA A 154 13.49 2.06 12.37
C ALA A 154 14.80 1.29 12.10
N ARG A 155 15.05 0.86 10.87
CA ARG A 155 16.31 0.21 10.49
C ARG A 155 17.53 1.10 10.69
N ARG A 156 17.41 2.39 10.35
CA ARG A 156 18.47 3.39 10.54
C ARG A 156 18.52 3.96 11.98
N ARG A 157 17.65 3.46 12.89
CA ARG A 157 17.55 3.92 14.30
C ARG A 157 17.17 5.41 14.43
N GLU A 158 16.51 5.97 13.44
CA GLU A 158 15.90 7.30 13.48
C GLU A 158 14.64 7.28 14.38
N THR A 159 13.99 6.11 14.47
CA THR A 159 12.95 5.76 15.44
C THR A 159 13.29 4.45 16.12
N ASP A 160 12.68 4.18 17.27
CA ASP A 160 12.94 2.96 18.03
C ASP A 160 12.16 1.77 17.46
N LEU A 161 10.96 2.04 16.96
CA LEU A 161 10.03 1.07 16.40
C LEU A 161 9.43 1.56 15.08
N ALA A 162 8.83 0.65 14.33
CA ALA A 162 7.95 0.97 13.20
C ALA A 162 6.66 0.15 13.26
N LEU A 163 5.53 0.80 13.01
CA LEU A 163 4.33 0.08 12.57
C LEU A 163 4.43 -0.08 11.06
N THR A 164 4.57 -1.32 10.61
CA THR A 164 4.85 -1.63 9.21
C THR A 164 4.22 -2.96 8.78
N THR A 165 4.29 -3.27 7.48
CA THR A 165 3.80 -4.52 6.92
C THR A 165 4.88 -5.61 6.96
N ARG A 166 4.46 -6.90 6.91
CA ARG A 166 5.38 -8.03 6.90
C ARG A 166 6.40 -7.98 5.74
N PRO A 167 6.01 -7.69 4.46
CA PRO A 167 6.98 -7.54 3.38
C PRO A 167 7.99 -6.42 3.63
N ALA A 168 7.53 -5.26 4.12
CA ALA A 168 8.42 -4.14 4.43
C ALA A 168 9.36 -4.45 5.60
N ALA A 169 8.88 -5.09 6.67
CA ALA A 169 9.72 -5.54 7.77
C ALA A 169 10.82 -6.48 7.28
N LYS A 170 10.47 -7.45 6.43
CA LYS A 170 11.42 -8.38 5.81
C LYS A 170 12.45 -7.65 4.95
N ALA A 171 12.02 -6.73 4.07
CA ALA A 171 12.91 -5.97 3.18
C ALA A 171 13.92 -5.12 3.96
N HIS A 172 13.56 -4.62 5.15
CA HIS A 172 14.41 -3.82 6.01
C HIS A 172 15.07 -4.62 7.14
N ALA A 173 14.99 -5.96 7.12
CA ALA A 173 15.54 -6.85 8.15
C ALA A 173 15.11 -6.43 9.58
N LEU A 174 13.83 -6.16 9.78
CA LEU A 174 13.20 -5.91 11.07
C LEU A 174 12.49 -7.17 11.58
N GLU A 175 12.33 -7.26 12.90
CA GLU A 175 11.62 -8.32 13.59
C GLU A 175 10.35 -7.77 14.24
N PHE A 176 9.22 -8.49 14.10
CA PHE A 176 7.99 -8.13 14.81
C PHE A 176 8.09 -8.50 16.28
N ILE A 177 7.70 -7.55 17.14
CA ILE A 177 7.60 -7.72 18.59
C ILE A 177 6.15 -7.77 19.08
N SER A 178 5.19 -7.62 18.18
CA SER A 178 3.76 -7.65 18.45
C SER A 178 3.06 -8.79 17.75
N ARG A 179 1.78 -9.05 18.13
CA ARG A 179 0.86 -9.74 17.25
C ARG A 179 0.71 -8.96 15.94
N THR A 180 0.29 -9.64 14.89
CA THR A 180 0.07 -9.03 13.58
C THR A 180 -1.37 -9.21 13.12
N ARG A 181 -1.85 -8.31 12.27
CA ARG A 181 -3.15 -8.44 11.61
C ARG A 181 -3.16 -7.75 10.24
N PRO A 182 -3.91 -8.28 9.27
CA PRO A 182 -4.20 -7.56 8.03
C PRO A 182 -5.29 -6.50 8.24
N ILE A 183 -5.41 -5.59 7.29
CA ILE A 183 -6.53 -4.66 7.17
C ILE A 183 -7.29 -5.05 5.91
N ARG A 184 -8.60 -5.38 6.05
CA ARG A 184 -9.47 -5.59 4.91
C ARG A 184 -9.75 -4.24 4.26
N MET A 185 -9.39 -4.09 2.99
CA MET A 185 -9.44 -2.80 2.32
C MET A 185 -10.02 -2.91 0.91
N LEU A 186 -10.74 -1.87 0.50
CA LEU A 186 -11.19 -1.67 -0.87
C LEU A 186 -10.07 -0.98 -1.67
N TRP A 187 -9.86 -1.45 -2.89
CA TRP A 187 -8.92 -0.90 -3.85
C TRP A 187 -9.66 -0.50 -5.11
N SER A 188 -9.40 0.69 -5.62
CA SER A 188 -9.98 1.21 -6.86
C SER A 188 -8.99 1.11 -8.00
N VAL A 189 -9.52 0.75 -9.16
CA VAL A 189 -8.76 0.64 -10.41
C VAL A 189 -9.26 1.72 -11.37
N PHE A 190 -8.32 2.49 -11.91
CA PHE A 190 -8.62 3.52 -12.91
C PHE A 190 -7.84 3.24 -14.20
N THR A 191 -8.43 3.65 -15.31
CA THR A 191 -7.83 3.67 -16.65
C THR A 191 -8.14 5.02 -17.32
N LEU A 192 -7.54 5.29 -18.48
CA LEU A 192 -7.90 6.47 -19.26
C LEU A 192 -9.38 6.41 -19.69
N ALA A 193 -10.05 7.54 -19.63
CA ALA A 193 -11.33 7.70 -20.30
C ALA A 193 -11.09 7.48 -21.81
N GLY A 194 -11.87 6.58 -22.44
CA GLY A 194 -11.85 6.44 -23.88
C GLY A 194 -12.28 7.78 -24.52
N THR A 195 -11.65 8.17 -25.62
CA THR A 195 -12.24 9.20 -26.47
C THR A 195 -13.52 8.59 -27.02
N ASP A 196 -14.69 9.04 -26.47
CA ASP A 196 -15.96 8.73 -27.08
C ASP A 196 -15.92 9.27 -28.52
N SER A 197 -15.86 8.33 -29.47
CA SER A 197 -15.94 8.63 -30.92
C SER A 197 -17.39 8.62 -31.36
#